data_60f83d0acd74e0aa3b760a89e377de63
#
_entry.id   60f83d0acd74e0aa3b760a89e377de63
#
_cell.length_a   1.000
_cell.length_b   1.000
_cell.length_c   1.000
_cell.angle_alpha   90.00
_cell.angle_beta   90.00
_cell.angle_gamma   90.00
#
_symmetry.space_group_name_H-M   'P 1'
#
loop_
_entity.id
_entity.type
_entity.pdbx_description
1 polymer ?
#
loop_
_entity_poly.entity_id
_entity_poly.type
_entity_poly.pdbx_seq_one_letter_code
_entity_poly.pdbx_strand_id
1 'polypeptide(L)'
;MFTRTAAGLLLALFAGVAPAKDAALRPWPAGQPTPALQLADLDGQAWDLASLRGKVVVVNFWASWCGPCVDELPVLGRLSGRDGIVVVGVNYKEPLDTIERFTAAHPLQYTVLRDRTGEAFKRWTPGVMPTTIVVDQTGRARWRTVGEIPPDDTRLRAAIDALLAPQADRQHNQK
;
A
#
# COMPACT_ATOMS: atom_id res chain seq x y z
N MET A 1 -42.72 -45.78 -38.70
CA MET A 1 -41.69 -44.83 -39.07
C MET A 1 -41.68 -43.78 -38.01
N PHE A 2 -40.85 -43.90 -36.96
CA PHE A 2 -40.81 -43.03 -35.77
C PHE A 2 -39.51 -42.24 -35.81
N THR A 3 -39.60 -40.92 -36.05
CA THR A 3 -38.49 -39.98 -36.01
C THR A 3 -38.30 -39.50 -34.55
N ARG A 4 -37.16 -39.84 -33.93
CA ARG A 4 -36.74 -39.36 -32.63
C ARG A 4 -35.93 -38.07 -32.81
N THR A 5 -36.52 -36.96 -32.42
CA THR A 5 -35.82 -35.65 -32.30
C THR A 5 -35.03 -35.64 -30.99
N ALA A 6 -33.71 -35.55 -31.09
CA ALA A 6 -32.83 -35.34 -29.94
C ALA A 6 -32.73 -33.86 -29.65
N ALA A 7 -33.25 -33.44 -28.51
CA ALA A 7 -33.06 -32.07 -28.00
C ALA A 7 -31.70 -31.97 -27.30
N GLY A 8 -30.76 -31.27 -27.93
CA GLY A 8 -29.46 -30.98 -27.33
C GLY A 8 -29.55 -29.88 -26.28
N LEU A 9 -29.26 -30.21 -25.03
CA LEU A 9 -29.18 -29.28 -23.89
C LEU A 9 -27.81 -28.57 -23.93
N LEU A 10 -27.80 -27.32 -24.37
CA LEU A 10 -26.60 -26.46 -24.27
C LEU A 10 -26.43 -26.03 -22.81
N LEU A 11 -25.48 -26.61 -22.11
CA LEU A 11 -25.03 -26.15 -20.80
C LEU A 11 -24.14 -24.91 -20.98
N ALA A 12 -24.68 -23.71 -20.73
CA ALA A 12 -23.90 -22.49 -20.69
C ALA A 12 -23.04 -22.50 -19.40
N LEU A 13 -21.73 -22.71 -19.53
CA LEU A 13 -20.77 -22.48 -18.44
C LEU A 13 -20.68 -20.96 -18.16
N PHE A 14 -21.37 -20.49 -17.16
CA PHE A 14 -21.11 -19.19 -16.54
C PHE A 14 -19.77 -19.31 -15.81
N ALA A 15 -18.69 -18.88 -16.42
CA ALA A 15 -17.43 -18.62 -15.72
C ALA A 15 -17.70 -17.43 -14.75
N GLY A 16 -17.95 -17.75 -13.50
CA GLY A 16 -18.05 -16.74 -12.44
C GLY A 16 -16.72 -15.98 -12.33
N VAL A 17 -16.73 -14.70 -12.70
CA VAL A 17 -15.64 -13.78 -12.37
C VAL A 17 -15.62 -13.71 -10.84
N ALA A 18 -14.61 -14.32 -10.23
CA ALA A 18 -14.37 -14.16 -8.80
C ALA A 18 -14.12 -12.66 -8.54
N PRO A 19 -14.83 -12.04 -7.57
CA PRO A 19 -14.55 -10.65 -7.22
C PRO A 19 -13.09 -10.53 -6.82
N ALA A 20 -12.42 -9.50 -7.33
CA ALA A 20 -11.08 -9.13 -6.87
C ALA A 20 -11.12 -9.06 -5.35
N LYS A 21 -10.25 -9.81 -4.67
CA LYS A 21 -10.20 -9.80 -3.20
C LYS A 21 -9.91 -8.38 -2.76
N ASP A 22 -10.88 -7.74 -2.11
CA ASP A 22 -10.68 -6.44 -1.48
C ASP A 22 -9.38 -6.46 -0.68
N ALA A 23 -8.57 -5.43 -0.88
CA ALA A 23 -7.33 -5.26 -0.15
C ALA A 23 -7.61 -5.26 1.36
N ALA A 24 -7.29 -6.35 2.03
CA ALA A 24 -7.58 -6.49 3.46
C ALA A 24 -6.44 -5.89 4.28
N LEU A 25 -6.76 -4.91 5.12
CA LEU A 25 -5.84 -4.44 6.15
C LEU A 25 -5.57 -5.58 7.14
N ARG A 26 -4.31 -5.98 7.28
CA ARG A 26 -3.87 -7.06 8.17
C ARG A 26 -2.79 -6.57 9.12
N PRO A 27 -2.70 -7.11 10.34
CA PRO A 27 -1.55 -6.85 11.19
C PRO A 27 -0.23 -7.18 10.49
N TRP A 28 0.83 -6.44 10.81
CA TRP A 28 2.18 -6.82 10.41
C TRP A 28 2.51 -8.20 10.98
N PRO A 29 3.22 -9.08 10.26
CA PRO A 29 3.49 -10.45 10.72
C PRO A 29 4.14 -10.49 12.10
N ALA A 30 3.58 -11.28 13.00
CA ALA A 30 4.09 -11.43 14.34
C ALA A 30 5.54 -11.94 14.35
N GLY A 31 6.40 -11.35 15.18
CA GLY A 31 7.81 -11.72 15.27
C GLY A 31 8.69 -11.17 14.14
N GLN A 32 8.13 -10.58 13.09
CA GLN A 32 8.91 -9.96 12.03
C GLN A 32 9.30 -8.53 12.45
N PRO A 33 10.60 -8.22 12.57
CA PRO A 33 11.04 -6.85 12.84
C PRO A 33 10.70 -5.94 11.66
N THR A 34 10.49 -4.65 11.93
CA THR A 34 10.38 -3.63 10.89
C THR A 34 11.72 -3.55 10.15
N PRO A 35 11.77 -3.79 8.83
CA PRO A 35 13.02 -3.66 8.11
C PRO A 35 13.51 -2.20 8.06
N ALA A 36 14.80 -1.97 7.95
CA ALA A 36 15.32 -0.63 7.66
C ALA A 36 14.84 -0.19 6.27
N LEU A 37 14.47 1.11 6.14
CA LEU A 37 14.17 1.74 4.87
C LEU A 37 15.03 2.99 4.75
N GLN A 38 16.10 2.87 3.97
CA GLN A 38 17.06 3.92 3.67
C GLN A 38 17.23 3.94 2.15
N LEU A 39 16.72 4.97 1.50
CA LEU A 39 16.73 5.13 0.05
C LEU A 39 16.98 6.59 -0.30
N ALA A 40 17.26 6.87 -1.57
CA ALA A 40 17.28 8.25 -2.07
C ALA A 40 15.91 8.61 -2.65
N ASP A 41 15.54 9.88 -2.52
CA ASP A 41 14.40 10.46 -3.24
C ASP A 41 14.76 10.78 -4.72
N LEU A 42 13.87 11.46 -5.43
CA LEU A 42 14.08 11.80 -6.84
C LEU A 42 15.20 12.82 -7.04
N ASP A 43 15.46 13.69 -6.06
CA ASP A 43 16.53 14.68 -6.07
C ASP A 43 17.88 14.11 -5.59
N GLY A 44 17.92 12.82 -5.25
CA GLY A 44 19.08 12.12 -4.74
C GLY A 44 19.37 12.36 -3.25
N GLN A 45 18.45 13.02 -2.53
CA GLN A 45 18.58 13.24 -1.10
C GLN A 45 18.35 11.94 -0.32
N ALA A 46 19.20 11.68 0.66
CA ALA A 46 19.08 10.51 1.51
C ALA A 46 17.85 10.60 2.41
N TRP A 47 17.04 9.55 2.40
CA TRP A 47 15.84 9.43 3.22
C TRP A 47 15.97 8.20 4.13
N ASP A 48 15.62 8.35 5.40
CA ASP A 48 15.70 7.28 6.41
C ASP A 48 14.42 7.26 7.26
N LEU A 49 13.74 6.13 7.29
CA LEU A 49 12.57 5.91 8.15
C LEU A 49 12.86 6.19 9.62
N ALA A 50 14.08 5.88 10.09
CA ALA A 50 14.45 6.07 11.49
C ALA A 50 14.41 7.54 11.95
N SER A 51 14.56 8.50 11.03
CA SER A 51 14.47 9.93 11.31
C SER A 51 13.04 10.43 11.55
N LEU A 52 12.02 9.62 11.24
CA LEU A 52 10.61 9.98 11.32
C LEU A 52 9.92 9.50 12.60
N ARG A 53 10.67 9.22 13.66
CA ARG A 53 10.11 8.91 14.98
C ARG A 53 9.19 10.04 15.44
N GLY A 54 8.08 9.68 16.07
CA GLY A 54 7.02 10.62 16.48
C GLY A 54 5.95 10.87 15.41
N LYS A 55 6.14 10.36 14.18
CA LYS A 55 5.16 10.41 13.10
C LYS A 55 4.61 9.00 12.78
N VAL A 56 3.38 8.93 12.34
CA VAL A 56 2.84 7.74 11.67
C VAL A 56 3.30 7.81 10.22
N VAL A 57 3.97 6.75 9.75
CA VAL A 57 4.50 6.71 8.37
C VAL A 57 3.71 5.68 7.56
N VAL A 58 3.20 6.11 6.41
CA VAL A 58 2.55 5.25 5.42
C VAL A 58 3.52 5.01 4.28
N VAL A 59 4.03 3.79 4.17
CA VAL A 59 4.98 3.37 3.13
C VAL A 59 4.21 2.59 2.06
N ASN A 60 4.17 3.11 0.85
CA ASN A 60 3.50 2.49 -0.29
C ASN A 60 4.51 2.06 -1.34
N PHE A 61 4.48 0.79 -1.74
CA PHE A 61 5.29 0.25 -2.83
C PHE A 61 4.49 0.22 -4.12
N TRP A 62 5.01 0.88 -5.16
CA TRP A 62 4.30 1.14 -6.41
C TRP A 62 5.21 1.17 -7.64
N ALA A 63 4.59 1.17 -8.83
CA ALA A 63 5.25 1.45 -10.10
C ALA A 63 4.27 2.13 -11.08
N SER A 64 4.78 2.89 -12.03
CA SER A 64 3.94 3.62 -13.01
C SER A 64 3.16 2.71 -13.95
N TRP A 65 3.67 1.51 -14.22
CA TRP A 65 3.02 0.49 -15.05
C TRP A 65 1.98 -0.36 -14.30
N CYS A 66 1.84 -0.17 -12.99
CA CYS A 66 0.91 -0.91 -12.15
C CYS A 66 -0.42 -0.14 -12.05
N GLY A 67 -1.42 -0.53 -12.85
CA GLY A 67 -2.73 0.13 -12.88
C GLY A 67 -3.35 0.34 -11.50
N PRO A 68 -3.54 -0.72 -10.67
CA PRO A 68 -4.08 -0.59 -9.31
C PRO A 68 -3.25 0.33 -8.38
N CYS A 69 -1.92 0.45 -8.63
CA CYS A 69 -1.08 1.39 -7.88
C CYS A 69 -1.44 2.84 -8.23
N VAL A 70 -1.70 3.11 -9.52
CA VAL A 70 -2.08 4.44 -9.99
C VAL A 70 -3.46 4.85 -9.46
N ASP A 71 -4.39 3.91 -9.41
CA ASP A 71 -5.76 4.13 -8.94
C ASP A 71 -5.83 4.54 -7.46
N GLU A 72 -4.88 4.08 -6.62
CA GLU A 72 -4.84 4.44 -5.19
C GLU A 72 -4.08 5.74 -4.86
N LEU A 73 -3.34 6.36 -5.80
CA LEU A 73 -2.56 7.59 -5.55
C LEU A 73 -3.38 8.72 -4.91
N PRO A 74 -4.65 8.98 -5.31
CA PRO A 74 -5.47 10.00 -4.67
C PRO A 74 -5.78 9.72 -3.20
N VAL A 75 -5.88 8.43 -2.81
CA VAL A 75 -6.08 8.03 -1.40
C VAL A 75 -4.86 8.42 -0.58
N LEU A 76 -3.67 8.10 -1.07
CA LEU A 76 -2.39 8.41 -0.44
C LEU A 76 -2.16 9.93 -0.35
N GLY A 77 -2.50 10.67 -1.40
CA GLY A 77 -2.44 12.13 -1.41
C GLY A 77 -3.30 12.76 -0.30
N ARG A 78 -4.52 12.25 -0.10
CA ARG A 78 -5.38 12.74 1.01
C ARG A 78 -4.81 12.42 2.40
N LEU A 79 -4.10 11.31 2.55
CA LEU A 79 -3.43 10.97 3.81
C LEU A 79 -2.24 11.88 4.09
N SER A 80 -1.47 12.27 3.07
CA SER A 80 -0.27 13.10 3.23
C SER A 80 -0.58 14.51 3.75
N GLY A 81 -1.79 15.02 3.52
CA GLY A 81 -2.22 16.33 4.01
C GLY A 81 -2.64 16.35 5.49
N ARG A 82 -2.52 15.23 6.23
CA ARG A 82 -2.96 15.13 7.62
C ARG A 82 -1.81 15.31 8.61
N ASP A 83 -2.05 16.08 9.66
CA ASP A 83 -1.07 16.30 10.73
C ASP A 83 -0.63 14.97 11.39
N GLY A 84 0.66 14.86 11.66
CA GLY A 84 1.25 13.69 12.29
C GLY A 84 1.47 12.49 11.36
N ILE A 85 1.08 12.58 10.07
CA ILE A 85 1.27 11.53 9.07
C ILE A 85 2.36 11.96 8.08
N VAL A 86 3.20 11.01 7.71
CA VAL A 86 4.12 11.11 6.56
C VAL A 86 3.78 9.99 5.59
N VAL A 87 3.48 10.32 4.35
CA VAL A 87 3.32 9.35 3.27
C VAL A 87 4.59 9.32 2.45
N VAL A 88 5.04 8.13 2.07
CA VAL A 88 6.17 7.93 1.17
C VAL A 88 5.85 6.83 0.16
N GLY A 89 6.06 7.13 -1.12
CA GLY A 89 5.91 6.17 -2.22
C GLY A 89 7.28 5.59 -2.59
N VAL A 90 7.46 4.28 -2.49
CA VAL A 90 8.68 3.58 -2.89
C VAL A 90 8.48 3.01 -4.29
N ASN A 91 9.11 3.64 -5.28
CA ASN A 91 9.02 3.19 -6.66
C ASN A 91 9.95 1.99 -6.91
N TYR A 92 9.39 0.95 -7.53
CA TYR A 92 10.06 -0.32 -7.76
C TYR A 92 10.77 -0.36 -9.11
N LYS A 93 12.10 -0.29 -9.09
CA LYS A 93 13.02 -0.58 -10.20
C LYS A 93 12.86 0.25 -11.48
N GLU A 94 12.13 1.34 -11.47
CA GLU A 94 12.01 2.16 -12.68
C GLU A 94 13.20 3.13 -12.83
N PRO A 95 13.58 3.47 -14.07
CA PRO A 95 14.52 4.56 -14.34
C PRO A 95 14.01 5.90 -13.82
N LEU A 96 14.93 6.79 -13.42
CA LEU A 96 14.58 8.10 -12.87
C LEU A 96 13.69 8.91 -13.82
N ASP A 97 14.09 8.98 -15.08
CA ASP A 97 13.36 9.72 -16.13
C ASP A 97 11.92 9.21 -16.35
N THR A 98 11.70 7.91 -16.13
CA THR A 98 10.35 7.32 -16.19
C THR A 98 9.50 7.77 -15.01
N ILE A 99 10.08 7.77 -13.80
CA ILE A 99 9.38 8.23 -12.60
C ILE A 99 9.07 9.73 -12.70
N GLU A 100 10.04 10.53 -13.15
CA GLU A 100 9.88 11.98 -13.33
C GLU A 100 8.78 12.32 -14.35
N ARG A 101 8.76 11.65 -15.50
CA ARG A 101 7.68 11.84 -16.49
C ARG A 101 6.31 11.46 -15.91
N PHE A 102 6.25 10.37 -15.16
CA PHE A 102 5.01 9.96 -14.53
C PHE A 102 4.55 10.98 -13.48
N THR A 103 5.42 11.40 -12.57
CA THR A 103 5.08 12.35 -11.50
C THR A 103 4.78 13.75 -12.01
N ALA A 104 5.34 14.15 -13.15
CA ALA A 104 4.97 15.39 -13.84
C ALA A 104 3.53 15.34 -14.39
N ALA A 105 3.09 14.17 -14.90
CA ALA A 105 1.72 13.97 -15.38
C ALA A 105 0.72 13.70 -14.24
N HIS A 106 1.18 13.12 -13.12
CA HIS A 106 0.39 12.77 -11.95
C HIS A 106 1.06 13.35 -10.69
N PRO A 107 0.88 14.65 -10.38
CA PRO A 107 1.55 15.29 -9.26
C PRO A 107 1.23 14.61 -7.93
N LEU A 108 2.25 14.08 -7.26
CA LEU A 108 2.13 13.43 -5.96
C LEU A 108 2.44 14.44 -4.85
N GLN A 109 1.61 14.50 -3.81
CA GLN A 109 1.77 15.40 -2.67
C GLN A 109 2.58 14.77 -1.53
N TYR A 110 3.48 13.84 -1.86
CA TYR A 110 4.32 13.13 -0.91
C TYR A 110 5.65 12.71 -1.56
N THR A 111 6.64 12.40 -0.74
CA THR A 111 7.97 12.02 -1.18
C THR A 111 7.95 10.69 -1.94
N VAL A 112 8.67 10.65 -3.06
CA VAL A 112 8.91 9.43 -3.84
C VAL A 112 10.35 8.99 -3.65
N LEU A 113 10.54 7.74 -3.23
CA LEU A 113 11.84 7.10 -3.06
C LEU A 113 12.10 6.10 -4.18
N ARG A 114 13.37 5.84 -4.47
CA ARG A 114 13.79 4.95 -5.55
C ARG A 114 14.36 3.63 -5.01
N ASP A 115 13.62 2.55 -5.13
CA ASP A 115 14.16 1.20 -4.90
C ASP A 115 14.74 0.61 -6.20
N ARG A 116 15.92 1.11 -6.59
CA ARG A 116 16.59 0.76 -7.85
C ARG A 116 16.86 -0.73 -8.00
N THR A 117 17.15 -1.41 -6.90
CA THR A 117 17.51 -2.83 -6.87
C THR A 117 16.33 -3.75 -6.61
N GLY A 118 15.23 -3.22 -6.05
CA GLY A 118 14.07 -3.99 -5.58
C GLY A 118 14.29 -4.66 -4.23
N GLU A 119 15.39 -4.35 -3.54
CA GLU A 119 15.71 -4.96 -2.25
C GLU A 119 14.80 -4.45 -1.12
N ALA A 120 14.35 -3.19 -1.17
CA ALA A 120 13.38 -2.69 -0.22
C ALA A 120 12.03 -3.40 -0.44
N PHE A 121 11.55 -3.48 -1.67
CA PHE A 121 10.32 -4.20 -2.02
C PHE A 121 10.35 -5.64 -1.50
N LYS A 122 11.45 -6.37 -1.74
CA LYS A 122 11.62 -7.75 -1.30
C LYS A 122 11.55 -7.93 0.22
N ARG A 123 12.10 -6.99 0.98
CA ARG A 123 12.11 -7.05 2.46
C ARG A 123 10.79 -6.64 3.10
N TRP A 124 10.06 -5.72 2.47
CA TRP A 124 8.87 -5.09 3.03
C TRP A 124 7.55 -5.71 2.60
N THR A 125 7.54 -6.40 1.46
CA THR A 125 6.31 -6.90 0.83
C THR A 125 6.32 -8.42 0.66
N PRO A 126 5.17 -9.06 0.43
CA PRO A 126 5.10 -10.47 0.05
C PRO A 126 5.37 -10.71 -1.45
N GLY A 127 5.95 -9.72 -2.17
CA GLY A 127 6.18 -9.80 -3.61
C GLY A 127 4.98 -9.38 -4.47
N VAL A 128 4.00 -8.68 -3.88
CA VAL A 128 2.79 -8.19 -4.57
C VAL A 128 2.73 -6.67 -4.53
N MET A 129 2.24 -6.05 -5.60
CA MET A 129 2.07 -4.60 -5.76
C MET A 129 0.63 -4.26 -6.16
N PRO A 130 0.03 -3.17 -5.62
CA PRO A 130 0.59 -2.34 -4.56
C PRO A 130 0.64 -3.07 -3.21
N THR A 131 1.54 -2.63 -2.34
CA THR A 131 1.55 -3.01 -0.93
C THR A 131 1.79 -1.75 -0.10
N THR A 132 0.91 -1.51 0.87
CA THR A 132 0.99 -0.36 1.77
C THR A 132 1.19 -0.82 3.21
N ILE A 133 2.18 -0.25 3.88
CA ILE A 133 2.52 -0.55 5.27
C ILE A 133 2.33 0.71 6.12
N VAL A 134 1.70 0.55 7.30
CA VAL A 134 1.57 1.61 8.30
C VAL A 134 2.56 1.34 9.41
N VAL A 135 3.43 2.31 9.65
CA VAL A 135 4.46 2.33 10.69
C VAL A 135 4.03 3.30 11.78
N ASP A 136 4.11 2.89 13.05
CA ASP A 136 3.75 3.75 14.18
C ASP A 136 4.85 4.75 14.55
N GLN A 137 4.53 5.66 15.47
CA GLN A 137 5.41 6.72 15.97
C GLN A 137 6.70 6.19 16.60
N THR A 138 6.74 4.91 17.01
CA THR A 138 7.95 4.26 17.53
C THR A 138 8.79 3.62 16.42
N GLY A 139 8.37 3.71 15.14
CA GLY A 139 9.02 3.14 13.99
C GLY A 139 8.75 1.63 13.81
N ARG A 140 7.67 1.11 14.39
CA ARG A 140 7.26 -0.29 14.24
C ARG A 140 6.19 -0.41 13.17
N ALA A 141 6.38 -1.29 12.20
CA ALA A 141 5.32 -1.66 11.27
C ALA A 141 4.17 -2.33 12.04
N ARG A 142 2.96 -1.84 11.84
CA ARG A 142 1.77 -2.28 12.57
C ARG A 142 0.75 -2.96 11.67
N TRP A 143 0.59 -2.43 10.47
CA TRP A 143 -0.44 -2.89 9.54
C TRP A 143 0.11 -3.00 8.13
N ARG A 144 -0.45 -3.90 7.35
CA ARG A 144 -0.14 -4.08 5.94
C ARG A 144 -1.42 -4.31 5.13
N THR A 145 -1.55 -3.60 4.02
CA THR A 145 -2.54 -3.86 2.98
C THR A 145 -1.81 -4.40 1.75
N VAL A 146 -2.28 -5.49 1.17
CA VAL A 146 -1.77 -6.07 -0.08
C VAL A 146 -2.86 -5.96 -1.13
N GLY A 147 -2.58 -5.30 -2.23
CA GLY A 147 -3.55 -4.87 -3.24
C GLY A 147 -3.97 -3.42 -3.06
N GLU A 148 -4.76 -2.93 -4.01
CA GLU A 148 -5.24 -1.55 -4.09
C GLU A 148 -6.07 -1.15 -2.86
N ILE A 149 -5.82 0.04 -2.33
CA ILE A 149 -6.64 0.65 -1.26
C ILE A 149 -7.85 1.32 -1.90
N PRO A 150 -9.07 0.86 -1.62
CA PRO A 150 -10.28 1.50 -2.12
C PRO A 150 -10.39 2.97 -1.69
N PRO A 151 -10.98 3.86 -2.50
CA PRO A 151 -11.11 5.28 -2.18
C PRO A 151 -11.83 5.59 -0.86
N ASP A 152 -12.70 4.70 -0.42
CA ASP A 152 -13.54 4.78 0.77
C ASP A 152 -13.11 3.82 1.89
N ASP A 153 -11.87 3.31 1.87
CA ASP A 153 -11.38 2.40 2.91
C ASP A 153 -11.36 3.09 4.28
N THR A 154 -12.35 2.74 5.10
CA THR A 154 -12.49 3.24 6.46
C THR A 154 -11.58 2.50 7.44
N ARG A 155 -11.14 1.28 7.14
CA ARG A 155 -10.32 0.43 8.01
C ARG A 155 -8.88 0.96 8.12
N LEU A 156 -8.28 1.30 6.98
CA LEU A 156 -6.94 1.91 6.95
C LEU A 156 -6.96 3.24 7.70
N ARG A 157 -7.97 4.07 7.45
CA ARG A 157 -8.12 5.36 8.12
C ARG A 157 -8.27 5.19 9.62
N ALA A 158 -9.16 4.31 10.08
CA ALA A 158 -9.35 4.03 11.51
C ALA A 158 -8.08 3.48 12.19
N ALA A 159 -7.32 2.61 11.50
CA ALA A 159 -6.06 2.10 12.01
C ALA A 159 -5.00 3.21 12.19
N ILE A 160 -4.92 4.14 11.24
CA ILE A 160 -4.03 5.31 11.33
C ILE A 160 -4.48 6.23 12.47
N ASP A 161 -5.78 6.52 12.59
CA ASP A 161 -6.35 7.37 13.65
C ASP A 161 -6.06 6.80 15.04
N ALA A 162 -6.19 5.50 15.21
CA ALA A 162 -5.84 4.81 16.45
C ALA A 162 -4.34 4.90 16.81
N LEU A 163 -3.45 5.04 15.82
CA LEU A 163 -2.02 5.25 16.07
C LEU A 163 -1.70 6.71 16.41
N LEU A 164 -2.46 7.66 15.88
CA LEU A 164 -2.29 9.08 16.16
C LEU A 164 -2.84 9.49 17.54
N ALA A 165 -3.79 8.73 18.08
CA ALA A 165 -4.37 9.01 19.40
C ALA A 165 -3.29 9.03 20.50
N PRO A 166 -3.33 9.97 21.45
CA PRO A 166 -2.40 10.02 22.58
C PRO A 166 -2.36 8.68 23.32
N GLN A 167 -1.15 8.23 23.69
CA GLN A 167 -0.96 6.91 24.31
C GLN A 167 -1.55 6.78 25.74
N ALA A 168 -2.10 7.86 26.32
CA ALA A 168 -2.62 7.88 27.68
C ALA A 168 -3.80 6.93 27.92
N ASP A 169 -4.60 6.62 26.92
CA ASP A 169 -5.83 5.82 27.09
C ASP A 169 -5.64 4.29 26.95
N ARG A 170 -4.46 3.83 26.55
CA ARG A 170 -4.24 2.38 26.29
C ARG A 170 -3.98 1.55 27.56
N GLN A 171 -3.69 2.18 28.69
CA GLN A 171 -3.41 1.48 29.95
C GLN A 171 -4.66 1.23 30.83
N HIS A 172 -5.79 1.88 30.54
CA HIS A 172 -7.00 1.77 31.35
C HIS A 172 -7.95 0.63 30.94
N ASN A 173 -7.72 -0.03 29.81
CA ASN A 173 -8.63 -1.09 29.30
C ASN A 173 -8.08 -2.51 29.45
N GLN A 174 -7.10 -2.73 30.33
CA GLN A 174 -6.55 -4.06 30.66
C GLN A 174 -6.70 -4.39 32.17
N LYS A 175 -7.86 -4.04 32.75
CA LYS A 175 -8.24 -4.58 34.06
C LYS A 175 -9.56 -5.31 33.98
#